data_d47d4933ebb1d98d7f6a8cd75b1d3fc3
#
_entry.id   d47d4933ebb1d98d7f6a8cd75b1d3fc3
#
_cell.length_a   1.000
_cell.length_b   1.000
_cell.length_c   1.000
_cell.angle_alpha   90.00
_cell.angle_beta   90.00
_cell.angle_gamma   90.00
#
_symmetry.space_group_name_H-M   'P 1'
#
loop_
_entity.id
_entity.type
_entity.pdbx_description
1 polymer ?
#
loop_
_entity_poly.entity_id
_entity_poly.type
_entity_poly.pdbx_seq_one_letter_code
_entity_poly.pdbx_strand_id
1 'polypeptide(L)'
;LSPEESRRALEVQGPLEVRLAAAEPLVRDPIAFDWDAAGHLYVVEMGDYPLGSEAGGRVRRLVDRDGDWRYDEATTFLDGLAFPTGVAPWRDGVLVTCAPDILFARDTSGDGVADEVSVLVTGFGEGNQQHRVNGLWWGLDNAYHGANGDSGGAVGPPGAGTRVDLSGLDFALYPDEARVVAEAGQTQFGKTRDDWGSWFGGNNYEPAWHFPLASRY
;
A
#
# COMPACT_ATOMS: atom_id res chain seq x y z
N LEU A 1 -16.46 4.33 -21.85
CA LEU A 1 -16.27 2.93 -22.23
C LEU A 1 -16.74 2.04 -21.09
N SER A 2 -17.43 0.94 -21.42
CA SER A 2 -17.66 -0.12 -20.42
C SER A 2 -16.33 -0.79 -20.03
N PRO A 3 -16.27 -1.51 -18.91
CA PRO A 3 -15.07 -2.25 -18.52
C PRO A 3 -14.58 -3.21 -19.61
N GLU A 4 -15.49 -3.87 -20.29
CA GLU A 4 -15.17 -4.81 -21.36
C GLU A 4 -14.70 -4.10 -22.65
N GLU A 5 -15.26 -2.94 -22.97
CA GLU A 5 -14.75 -2.11 -24.07
C GLU A 5 -13.34 -1.57 -23.77
N SER A 6 -13.09 -1.15 -22.53
CA SER A 6 -11.76 -0.72 -22.08
C SER A 6 -10.74 -1.85 -22.19
N ARG A 7 -11.09 -3.07 -21.73
CA ARG A 7 -10.23 -4.24 -21.85
C ARG A 7 -9.87 -4.54 -23.31
N ARG A 8 -10.84 -4.47 -24.22
CA ARG A 8 -10.63 -4.73 -25.66
C ARG A 8 -9.80 -3.65 -26.36
N ALA A 9 -9.75 -2.45 -25.81
CA ALA A 9 -8.95 -1.34 -26.35
C ALA A 9 -7.46 -1.43 -25.95
N LEU A 10 -7.08 -2.32 -25.03
CA LEU A 10 -5.71 -2.53 -24.63
C LEU A 10 -5.02 -3.51 -25.62
N GLU A 11 -3.90 -3.06 -26.16
CA GLU A 11 -3.03 -3.87 -27.00
C GLU A 11 -1.86 -4.40 -26.19
N VAL A 12 -1.64 -5.71 -26.24
CA VAL A 12 -0.50 -6.37 -25.58
C VAL A 12 0.41 -7.02 -26.61
N GLN A 13 1.69 -7.08 -26.32
CA GLN A 13 2.69 -7.72 -27.17
C GLN A 13 3.03 -9.12 -26.66
N GLY A 14 3.33 -10.02 -27.57
CA GLY A 14 3.75 -11.39 -27.27
C GLY A 14 2.62 -12.29 -26.73
N PRO A 15 2.95 -13.23 -25.85
CA PRO A 15 2.00 -14.23 -25.34
C PRO A 15 1.17 -13.73 -24.15
N LEU A 16 1.10 -12.42 -23.92
CA LEU A 16 0.36 -11.84 -22.81
C LEU A 16 -1.14 -11.71 -23.14
N GLU A 17 -1.97 -11.80 -22.11
CA GLU A 17 -3.42 -11.60 -22.16
C GLU A 17 -3.84 -10.56 -21.13
N VAL A 18 -4.77 -9.67 -21.49
CA VAL A 18 -5.42 -8.75 -20.55
C VAL A 18 -6.73 -9.35 -20.08
N ARG A 19 -6.85 -9.51 -18.77
CA ARG A 19 -8.08 -9.96 -18.10
C ARG A 19 -8.67 -8.85 -17.26
N LEU A 20 -10.00 -8.78 -17.21
CA LEU A 20 -10.73 -7.89 -16.34
C LEU A 20 -10.88 -8.55 -14.97
N ALA A 21 -10.10 -8.12 -13.98
CA ALA A 21 -10.15 -8.65 -12.63
C ALA A 21 -11.32 -8.06 -11.82
N ALA A 22 -11.48 -6.74 -11.83
CA ALA A 22 -12.57 -6.04 -11.13
C ALA A 22 -12.87 -4.72 -11.83
N ALA A 23 -14.09 -4.21 -11.63
CA ALA A 23 -14.53 -2.91 -12.11
C ALA A 23 -15.63 -2.37 -11.19
N GLU A 24 -16.10 -1.15 -11.41
CA GLU A 24 -17.28 -0.64 -10.74
C GLU A 24 -18.51 -1.56 -10.97
N PRO A 25 -19.30 -1.80 -9.93
CA PRO A 25 -19.31 -1.15 -8.60
C PRO A 25 -18.44 -1.86 -7.53
N LEU A 26 -17.70 -2.94 -7.87
CA LEU A 26 -16.91 -3.68 -6.89
C LEU A 26 -15.74 -2.85 -6.34
N VAL A 27 -15.10 -2.07 -7.21
CA VAL A 27 -14.03 -1.14 -6.86
C VAL A 27 -14.28 0.23 -7.48
N ARG A 28 -13.85 1.30 -6.77
CA ARG A 28 -13.92 2.68 -7.25
C ARG A 28 -12.66 3.43 -6.84
N ASP A 29 -12.12 4.25 -7.75
CA ASP A 29 -10.93 5.08 -7.51
C ASP A 29 -9.75 4.29 -6.87
N PRO A 30 -9.39 3.09 -7.42
CA PRO A 30 -8.35 2.25 -6.84
C PRO A 30 -6.97 2.86 -7.04
N ILE A 31 -6.16 2.90 -5.97
CA ILE A 31 -4.81 3.46 -6.01
C ILE A 31 -3.71 2.46 -5.62
N ALA A 32 -4.05 1.43 -4.88
CA ALA A 32 -3.14 0.35 -4.49
C ALA A 32 -3.92 -0.94 -4.25
N PHE A 33 -3.24 -2.07 -4.39
CA PHE A 33 -3.82 -3.37 -4.09
C PHE A 33 -2.75 -4.39 -3.75
N ASP A 34 -3.15 -5.44 -3.04
CA ASP A 34 -2.32 -6.61 -2.77
C ASP A 34 -3.20 -7.83 -2.44
N TRP A 35 -2.63 -9.03 -2.47
CA TRP A 35 -3.33 -10.30 -2.22
C TRP A 35 -2.85 -10.96 -0.93
N ASP A 36 -3.80 -11.51 -0.17
CA ASP A 36 -3.45 -12.41 0.92
C ASP A 36 -3.15 -13.84 0.41
N ALA A 37 -2.70 -14.69 1.32
CA ALA A 37 -2.36 -16.07 1.00
C ALA A 37 -3.57 -16.96 0.60
N ALA A 38 -4.79 -16.49 0.84
CA ALA A 38 -6.02 -17.14 0.43
C ALA A 38 -6.52 -16.69 -0.95
N GLY A 39 -5.85 -15.69 -1.56
CA GLY A 39 -6.21 -15.12 -2.85
C GLY A 39 -7.27 -14.01 -2.79
N HIS A 40 -7.60 -13.53 -1.59
CA HIS A 40 -8.43 -12.35 -1.48
C HIS A 40 -7.64 -11.12 -1.92
N LEU A 41 -8.26 -10.28 -2.73
CA LEU A 41 -7.68 -9.02 -3.20
C LEU A 41 -8.11 -7.87 -2.28
N TYR A 42 -7.14 -7.20 -1.68
CA TYR A 42 -7.38 -5.97 -0.94
C TYR A 42 -7.08 -4.78 -1.83
N VAL A 43 -8.03 -3.86 -1.94
CA VAL A 43 -7.92 -2.66 -2.80
C VAL A 43 -8.13 -1.42 -1.95
N VAL A 44 -7.17 -0.51 -2.03
CA VAL A 44 -7.28 0.83 -1.42
C VAL A 44 -7.99 1.76 -2.39
N GLU A 45 -9.09 2.35 -1.92
CA GLU A 45 -9.85 3.37 -2.63
C GLU A 45 -9.65 4.74 -1.95
N MET A 46 -9.26 5.75 -2.73
CA MET A 46 -9.03 7.11 -2.24
C MET A 46 -10.12 8.06 -2.76
N GLY A 47 -11.36 7.84 -2.30
CA GLY A 47 -12.52 8.64 -2.72
C GLY A 47 -12.50 10.12 -2.25
N ASP A 48 -11.61 10.47 -1.34
CA ASP A 48 -11.40 11.83 -0.83
C ASP A 48 -10.39 12.66 -1.65
N TYR A 49 -9.68 12.07 -2.58
CA TYR A 49 -8.75 12.80 -3.47
C TYR A 49 -9.48 13.38 -4.69
N PRO A 50 -9.15 14.61 -5.17
CA PRO A 50 -8.18 15.57 -4.60
C PRO A 50 -8.83 16.60 -3.68
N LEU A 51 -10.14 16.68 -3.62
CA LEU A 51 -10.88 17.81 -3.03
C LEU A 51 -11.48 17.48 -1.66
N GLY A 52 -11.52 16.22 -1.26
CA GLY A 52 -12.02 15.80 0.04
C GLY A 52 -11.06 16.20 1.17
N SER A 53 -11.61 16.52 2.31
CA SER A 53 -10.84 16.85 3.52
C SER A 53 -11.05 15.85 4.64
N GLU A 54 -11.87 14.83 4.45
CA GLU A 54 -12.31 13.94 5.51
C GLU A 54 -12.44 12.51 4.97
N ALA A 55 -11.95 11.56 5.72
CA ALA A 55 -12.16 10.12 5.78
C ALA A 55 -13.04 9.46 4.69
N GLY A 56 -12.83 9.81 3.43
CA GLY A 56 -13.53 9.24 2.27
C GLY A 56 -12.82 8.03 1.66
N GLY A 57 -11.65 7.68 2.19
CA GLY A 57 -10.90 6.52 1.76
C GLY A 57 -11.28 5.24 2.49
N ARG A 58 -11.04 4.10 1.86
CA ARG A 58 -11.35 2.78 2.42
C ARG A 58 -10.47 1.68 1.82
N VAL A 59 -10.51 0.51 2.45
CA VAL A 59 -9.98 -0.73 1.91
C VAL A 59 -11.14 -1.65 1.57
N ARG A 60 -11.17 -2.14 0.32
CA ARG A 60 -12.11 -3.19 -0.13
C ARG A 60 -11.41 -4.54 -0.06
N ARG A 61 -12.15 -5.57 0.35
CA ARG A 61 -11.73 -6.98 0.22
C ARG A 61 -12.60 -7.65 -0.81
N LEU A 62 -11.97 -8.19 -1.86
CA LEU A 62 -12.65 -8.86 -2.96
C LEU A 62 -12.38 -10.36 -2.92
N VAL A 63 -13.39 -11.13 -3.32
CA VAL A 63 -13.35 -12.60 -3.36
C VAL A 63 -13.68 -13.06 -4.77
N ASP A 64 -12.83 -13.92 -5.31
CA ASP A 64 -13.07 -14.71 -6.51
C ASP A 64 -13.61 -16.08 -6.03
N ARG A 65 -14.87 -16.38 -6.32
CA ARG A 65 -15.53 -17.56 -5.81
C ARG A 65 -15.39 -18.80 -6.69
N ASP A 66 -15.23 -18.59 -7.98
CA ASP A 66 -15.17 -19.69 -8.95
C ASP A 66 -13.76 -19.92 -9.53
N GLY A 67 -12.79 -19.08 -9.19
CA GLY A 67 -11.39 -19.22 -9.53
C GLY A 67 -11.06 -18.82 -10.99
N ASP A 68 -11.88 -17.96 -11.59
CA ASP A 68 -11.69 -17.51 -12.96
C ASP A 68 -10.83 -16.25 -13.10
N TRP A 69 -10.31 -15.73 -11.96
CA TRP A 69 -9.52 -14.49 -11.83
C TRP A 69 -10.32 -13.20 -12.03
N ARG A 70 -11.63 -13.30 -12.00
CA ARG A 70 -12.54 -12.17 -11.96
C ARG A 70 -13.26 -12.16 -10.61
N TYR A 71 -13.13 -11.09 -9.90
CA TYR A 71 -13.71 -10.99 -8.56
C TYR A 71 -15.22 -10.79 -8.62
N ASP A 72 -15.97 -11.59 -7.83
CA ASP A 72 -17.42 -11.65 -7.82
C ASP A 72 -18.02 -10.75 -6.75
N GLU A 73 -17.35 -10.65 -5.61
CA GLU A 73 -17.86 -9.99 -4.42
C GLU A 73 -16.83 -9.01 -3.87
N ALA A 74 -17.33 -7.91 -3.28
CA ALA A 74 -16.50 -6.95 -2.58
C ALA A 74 -17.15 -6.51 -1.28
N THR A 75 -16.44 -6.66 -0.16
CA THR A 75 -16.81 -6.15 1.15
C THR A 75 -16.00 -4.91 1.48
N THR A 76 -16.55 -3.93 2.16
CA THR A 76 -15.76 -2.86 2.76
C THR A 76 -15.06 -3.42 3.98
N PHE A 77 -13.75 -3.69 3.84
CA PHE A 77 -12.93 -4.27 4.90
C PHE A 77 -12.62 -3.25 5.99
N LEU A 78 -12.22 -2.04 5.61
CA LEU A 78 -11.94 -0.94 6.53
C LEU A 78 -12.40 0.37 5.88
N ASP A 79 -13.11 1.22 6.62
CA ASP A 79 -13.69 2.46 6.13
C ASP A 79 -13.22 3.67 6.96
N GLY A 80 -13.56 4.87 6.51
CA GLY A 80 -13.31 6.10 7.25
C GLY A 80 -11.83 6.52 7.29
N LEU A 81 -11.05 6.16 6.29
CA LEU A 81 -9.62 6.49 6.21
C LEU A 81 -9.39 7.84 5.53
N ALA A 82 -8.44 8.61 6.05
CA ALA A 82 -8.05 9.89 5.46
C ALA A 82 -6.87 9.70 4.48
N PHE A 83 -7.16 9.70 3.18
CA PHE A 83 -6.17 9.52 2.11
C PHE A 83 -5.27 8.28 2.31
N PRO A 84 -5.84 7.08 2.41
CA PRO A 84 -5.04 5.85 2.48
C PRO A 84 -4.28 5.67 1.17
N THR A 85 -3.05 5.16 1.22
CA THR A 85 -2.12 5.15 0.09
C THR A 85 -1.58 3.78 -0.26
N GLY A 86 -1.84 2.76 0.56
CA GLY A 86 -1.35 1.41 0.30
C GLY A 86 -1.91 0.37 1.26
N VAL A 87 -1.81 -0.87 0.86
CA VAL A 87 -2.18 -2.05 1.65
C VAL A 87 -1.15 -3.14 1.42
N ALA A 88 -0.84 -3.92 2.45
CA ALA A 88 0.02 -5.09 2.35
C ALA A 88 -0.45 -6.16 3.35
N PRO A 89 -0.75 -7.38 2.91
CA PRO A 89 -1.13 -8.48 3.80
C PRO A 89 0.00 -8.82 4.78
N TRP A 90 -0.34 -9.00 6.04
CA TRP A 90 0.61 -9.41 7.07
C TRP A 90 -0.09 -10.27 8.11
N ARG A 91 0.41 -11.50 8.33
CA ARG A 91 -0.18 -12.50 9.24
C ARG A 91 -1.66 -12.76 8.93
N ASP A 92 -2.55 -12.53 9.89
CA ASP A 92 -4.01 -12.69 9.83
C ASP A 92 -4.76 -11.41 9.50
N GLY A 93 -4.06 -10.39 8.97
CA GLY A 93 -4.65 -9.10 8.65
C GLY A 93 -3.89 -8.38 7.54
N VAL A 94 -4.03 -7.06 7.50
CA VAL A 94 -3.35 -6.19 6.54
C VAL A 94 -2.74 -4.97 7.23
N LEU A 95 -1.59 -4.54 6.72
CA LEU A 95 -1.03 -3.22 6.99
C LEU A 95 -1.66 -2.23 6.03
N VAL A 96 -2.05 -1.06 6.52
CA VAL A 96 -2.61 0.02 5.69
C VAL A 96 -1.79 1.29 5.91
N THR A 97 -1.20 1.83 4.86
CA THR A 97 -0.54 3.14 4.91
C THR A 97 -1.59 4.24 4.81
N CYS A 98 -1.71 5.04 5.85
CA CYS A 98 -2.67 6.12 5.99
C CYS A 98 -2.05 7.21 6.89
N ALA A 99 -1.21 8.08 6.32
CA ALA A 99 -0.47 9.08 7.10
C ALA A 99 -1.39 9.85 8.07
N PRO A 100 -0.93 10.09 9.33
CA PRO A 100 0.44 9.91 9.79
C PRO A 100 0.81 8.48 10.20
N ASP A 101 -0.08 7.50 9.98
CA ASP A 101 0.02 6.16 10.55
C ASP A 101 0.26 5.07 9.50
N ILE A 102 0.85 3.97 9.93
CA ILE A 102 0.64 2.65 9.35
C ILE A 102 -0.21 1.87 10.34
N LEU A 103 -1.39 1.46 9.89
CA LEU A 103 -2.36 0.71 10.65
C LEU A 103 -2.15 -0.80 10.45
N PHE A 104 -2.48 -1.60 11.46
CA PHE A 104 -2.71 -3.01 11.33
C PHE A 104 -4.20 -3.27 11.57
N ALA A 105 -4.87 -3.85 10.59
CA ALA A 105 -6.30 -4.14 10.61
C ALA A 105 -6.54 -5.63 10.33
N ARG A 106 -7.45 -6.26 11.09
CA ARG A 106 -7.79 -7.67 10.91
C ARG A 106 -9.26 -7.96 11.18
N ASP A 107 -9.75 -8.96 10.51
CA ASP A 107 -11.06 -9.56 10.65
C ASP A 107 -10.93 -10.80 11.54
N THR A 108 -11.34 -10.70 12.80
CA THR A 108 -11.29 -11.82 13.76
C THR A 108 -12.58 -12.62 13.78
N SER A 109 -13.66 -12.07 13.22
CA SER A 109 -14.99 -12.70 13.14
C SER A 109 -15.16 -13.57 11.88
N GLY A 110 -14.39 -13.30 10.81
CA GLY A 110 -14.44 -14.00 9.54
C GLY A 110 -15.54 -13.51 8.59
N ASP A 111 -16.09 -12.30 8.81
CA ASP A 111 -17.16 -11.73 7.99
C ASP A 111 -16.66 -10.83 6.85
N GLY A 112 -15.34 -10.63 6.76
CA GLY A 112 -14.69 -9.81 5.74
C GLY A 112 -14.60 -8.33 6.08
N VAL A 113 -14.92 -7.96 7.33
CA VAL A 113 -14.80 -6.59 7.86
C VAL A 113 -13.77 -6.57 8.99
N ALA A 114 -12.89 -5.59 9.01
CA ALA A 114 -11.93 -5.44 10.10
C ALA A 114 -12.67 -5.02 11.40
N ASP A 115 -12.57 -5.87 12.41
CA ASP A 115 -13.12 -5.60 13.76
C ASP A 115 -12.03 -5.24 14.78
N GLU A 116 -10.78 -5.45 14.45
CA GLU A 116 -9.63 -4.96 15.22
C GLU A 116 -8.72 -4.09 14.35
N VAL A 117 -8.50 -2.84 14.80
CA VAL A 117 -7.60 -1.89 14.13
C VAL A 117 -6.69 -1.26 15.16
N SER A 118 -5.39 -1.26 14.90
CA SER A 118 -4.39 -0.64 15.76
C SER A 118 -3.38 0.16 14.95
N VAL A 119 -2.85 1.23 15.55
CA VAL A 119 -1.72 1.98 15.00
C VAL A 119 -0.44 1.22 15.30
N LEU A 120 0.24 0.75 14.26
CA LEU A 120 1.51 0.03 14.39
C LEU A 120 2.67 1.01 14.57
N VAL A 121 2.78 1.97 13.69
CA VAL A 121 3.74 3.09 13.76
C VAL A 121 3.08 4.38 13.31
N THR A 122 3.58 5.52 13.78
CA THR A 122 3.02 6.85 13.53
C THR A 122 4.10 7.89 13.34
N GLY A 123 3.76 9.03 12.74
CA GLY A 123 4.63 10.19 12.59
C GLY A 123 5.13 10.43 11.18
N PHE A 124 4.57 9.76 10.18
CA PHE A 124 4.79 10.12 8.78
C PHE A 124 4.21 11.50 8.46
N GLY A 125 4.88 12.22 7.57
CA GLY A 125 4.42 13.54 7.13
C GLY A 125 3.10 13.47 6.36
N GLU A 126 2.21 14.46 6.59
CA GLU A 126 0.89 14.57 5.99
C GLU A 126 0.78 15.64 4.90
N GLY A 127 1.88 16.07 4.32
CA GLY A 127 1.92 17.13 3.31
C GLY A 127 0.97 16.94 2.12
N ASN A 128 1.49 17.02 0.91
CA ASN A 128 0.69 16.74 -0.28
C ASN A 128 0.19 15.28 -0.30
N GLN A 129 -1.09 15.05 -0.58
CA GLN A 129 -1.70 13.71 -0.60
C GLN A 129 -1.00 12.74 -1.54
N GLN A 130 -0.39 13.23 -2.63
CA GLN A 130 0.40 12.44 -3.57
C GLN A 130 1.80 12.07 -3.06
N HIS A 131 2.21 12.61 -1.93
CA HIS A 131 3.56 12.52 -1.37
C HIS A 131 3.56 11.90 0.03
N ARG A 132 2.55 11.10 0.36
CA ARG A 132 2.44 10.42 1.66
C ARG A 132 3.08 9.05 1.62
N VAL A 133 3.35 8.48 2.80
CA VAL A 133 3.86 7.10 2.97
C VAL A 133 3.07 6.11 2.13
N ASN A 134 3.77 5.21 1.39
CA ASN A 134 3.13 4.26 0.48
C ASN A 134 4.05 3.08 0.12
N GLY A 135 3.59 2.19 -0.75
CA GLY A 135 4.39 1.24 -1.49
C GLY A 135 5.11 0.20 -0.62
N LEU A 136 4.43 -0.35 0.40
CA LEU A 136 4.99 -1.44 1.19
C LEU A 136 5.23 -2.68 0.32
N TRP A 137 6.47 -3.18 0.33
CA TRP A 137 6.86 -4.38 -0.38
C TRP A 137 7.71 -5.29 0.52
N TRP A 138 7.37 -6.59 0.55
CA TRP A 138 8.06 -7.56 1.39
C TRP A 138 9.50 -7.81 0.93
N GLY A 139 10.45 -7.63 1.83
CA GLY A 139 11.87 -7.89 1.60
C GLY A 139 12.31 -9.30 1.96
N LEU A 140 13.50 -9.70 1.50
CA LEU A 140 14.13 -10.98 1.83
C LEU A 140 14.70 -11.01 3.27
N ASP A 141 14.69 -9.89 3.95
CA ASP A 141 15.17 -9.66 5.31
C ASP A 141 14.05 -9.64 6.36
N ASN A 142 12.85 -10.11 5.99
CA ASN A 142 11.65 -10.13 6.84
C ASN A 142 11.17 -8.74 7.28
N ALA A 143 11.38 -7.72 6.44
CA ALA A 143 10.84 -6.39 6.60
C ALA A 143 9.94 -6.01 5.43
N TYR A 144 9.01 -5.09 5.66
CA TYR A 144 8.38 -4.32 4.59
C TYR A 144 9.22 -3.09 4.29
N HIS A 145 9.59 -2.91 3.03
CA HIS A 145 10.25 -1.69 2.56
C HIS A 145 9.21 -0.78 1.92
N GLY A 146 9.25 0.48 2.27
CA GLY A 146 8.26 1.46 1.84
C GLY A 146 8.87 2.78 1.43
N ALA A 147 8.09 3.52 0.63
CA ALA A 147 8.37 4.89 0.25
C ALA A 147 7.82 5.85 1.31
N ASN A 148 8.60 6.87 1.71
CA ASN A 148 8.08 7.90 2.59
C ASN A 148 7.22 8.95 1.84
N GLY A 149 7.21 8.92 0.50
CA GLY A 149 6.42 9.80 -0.35
C GLY A 149 6.90 11.24 -0.42
N ASP A 150 8.15 11.54 -0.12
CA ASP A 150 8.75 12.88 -0.01
C ASP A 150 8.27 13.73 1.18
N SER A 151 7.30 13.29 1.95
CA SER A 151 6.77 14.06 3.09
C SER A 151 7.61 13.91 4.36
N GLY A 152 8.50 12.93 4.41
CA GLY A 152 9.37 12.69 5.58
C GLY A 152 8.60 12.27 6.82
N GLY A 153 9.09 12.73 7.97
CA GLY A 153 8.48 12.48 9.27
C GLY A 153 9.46 11.97 10.31
N ALA A 154 9.06 11.99 11.57
CA ALA A 154 9.74 11.35 12.67
C ALA A 154 8.90 10.16 13.15
N VAL A 155 9.26 8.95 12.72
CA VAL A 155 8.40 7.77 12.75
C VAL A 155 8.82 6.78 13.85
N GLY A 156 7.85 6.20 14.51
CA GLY A 156 8.04 5.15 15.51
C GLY A 156 6.72 4.63 16.09
N PRO A 157 6.76 3.67 17.01
CA PRO A 157 5.57 3.19 17.69
C PRO A 157 4.84 4.30 18.44
N PRO A 158 3.51 4.21 18.63
CA PRO A 158 2.78 5.15 19.47
C PRO A 158 3.40 5.27 20.86
N GLY A 159 3.60 6.50 21.33
CA GLY A 159 4.19 6.77 22.66
C GLY A 159 5.71 6.58 22.75
N ALA A 160 6.41 6.22 21.67
CA ALA A 160 7.87 6.11 21.69
C ALA A 160 8.57 7.44 21.99
N GLY A 161 9.53 7.42 22.91
CA GLY A 161 10.35 8.58 23.23
C GLY A 161 11.41 8.92 22.16
N THR A 162 11.84 7.91 21.40
CA THR A 162 12.78 8.09 20.28
C THR A 162 12.11 7.66 18.99
N ARG A 163 12.25 8.47 17.94
CA ARG A 163 11.68 8.25 16.62
C ARG A 163 12.77 8.33 15.56
N VAL A 164 12.55 7.68 14.44
CA VAL A 164 13.45 7.69 13.28
C VAL A 164 13.08 8.85 12.37
N ASP A 165 14.04 9.74 12.10
CA ASP A 165 13.88 10.79 11.09
C ASP A 165 14.00 10.20 9.69
N LEU A 166 12.95 10.38 8.88
CA LEU A 166 12.86 9.93 7.51
C LEU A 166 12.99 11.09 6.49
N SER A 167 13.51 12.24 6.90
CA SER A 167 13.73 13.37 5.99
C SER A 167 14.67 12.97 4.85
N GLY A 168 14.13 12.91 3.61
CA GLY A 168 14.89 12.51 2.43
C GLY A 168 15.27 11.01 2.36
N LEU A 169 14.62 10.16 3.13
CA LEU A 169 14.92 8.73 3.24
C LEU A 169 13.65 7.90 3.11
N ASP A 170 13.77 6.74 2.49
CA ASP A 170 12.78 5.67 2.55
C ASP A 170 12.93 4.88 3.87
N PHE A 171 12.16 3.81 4.05
CA PHE A 171 12.20 3.05 5.30
C PHE A 171 12.01 1.55 5.11
N ALA A 172 12.51 0.79 6.08
CA ALA A 172 12.11 -0.59 6.34
C ALA A 172 11.29 -0.64 7.63
N LEU A 173 10.20 -1.38 7.61
CA LEU A 173 9.31 -1.65 8.74
C LEU A 173 9.41 -3.13 9.11
N TYR A 174 9.74 -3.42 10.37
CA TYR A 174 9.67 -4.74 10.98
C TYR A 174 8.40 -4.81 11.83
N PRO A 175 7.30 -5.35 11.29
CA PRO A 175 5.99 -5.20 11.93
C PRO A 175 5.89 -5.88 13.30
N ASP A 176 6.55 -7.02 13.49
CA ASP A 176 6.55 -7.76 14.77
C ASP A 176 7.14 -6.96 15.93
N GLU A 177 8.06 -6.04 15.62
CA GLU A 177 8.74 -5.22 16.60
C GLU A 177 8.20 -3.78 16.63
N ALA A 178 7.25 -3.45 15.72
CA ALA A 178 6.86 -2.07 15.41
C ALA A 178 8.07 -1.15 15.18
N ARG A 179 9.14 -1.69 14.59
CA ARG A 179 10.42 -1.02 14.42
C ARG A 179 10.58 -0.49 13.00
N VAL A 180 10.99 0.77 12.90
CA VAL A 180 11.32 1.44 11.65
C VAL A 180 12.81 1.67 11.56
N VAL A 181 13.37 1.49 10.36
CA VAL A 181 14.77 1.79 10.02
C VAL A 181 14.78 2.67 8.78
N ALA A 182 15.56 3.75 8.81
CA ALA A 182 15.74 4.60 7.65
C ALA A 182 16.59 3.92 6.58
N GLU A 183 16.20 4.04 5.32
CA GLU A 183 16.89 3.46 4.18
C GLU A 183 17.20 4.49 3.09
N ALA A 184 18.13 4.11 2.21
CA ALA A 184 18.44 4.91 1.04
C ALA A 184 17.22 4.98 0.12
N GLY A 185 16.98 6.17 -0.41
CA GLY A 185 15.87 6.48 -1.33
C GLY A 185 15.03 7.63 -0.82
N GLN A 186 14.43 8.33 -1.76
CA GLN A 186 13.40 9.33 -1.54
C GLN A 186 12.32 9.08 -2.59
N THR A 187 11.73 7.90 -2.48
CA THR A 187 10.72 7.43 -3.43
C THR A 187 9.43 8.19 -3.21
N GLN A 188 8.85 8.71 -4.29
CA GLN A 188 7.58 9.43 -4.21
C GLN A 188 6.40 8.45 -4.14
N PHE A 189 6.35 7.46 -5.05
CA PHE A 189 5.27 6.47 -5.05
C PHE A 189 5.75 5.13 -5.60
N GLY A 190 5.48 4.06 -4.83
CA GLY A 190 5.77 2.69 -5.22
C GLY A 190 7.26 2.31 -5.13
N LYS A 191 7.66 1.63 -4.06
CA LYS A 191 8.98 1.00 -3.95
C LYS A 191 8.83 -0.49 -4.27
N THR A 192 9.77 -1.05 -5.01
CA THR A 192 9.72 -2.46 -5.42
C THR A 192 11.11 -3.08 -5.45
N ARG A 193 11.18 -4.39 -5.58
CA ARG A 193 12.44 -5.13 -5.73
C ARG A 193 12.36 -6.18 -6.83
N ASP A 194 13.53 -6.57 -7.32
CA ASP A 194 13.67 -7.77 -8.15
C ASP A 194 13.79 -9.07 -7.31
N ASP A 195 13.90 -10.20 -7.97
CA ASP A 195 14.03 -11.52 -7.33
C ASP A 195 15.36 -11.70 -6.58
N TRP A 196 16.35 -10.89 -6.84
CA TRP A 196 17.67 -10.90 -6.18
C TRP A 196 17.74 -9.96 -4.98
N GLY A 197 16.68 -9.20 -4.70
CA GLY A 197 16.62 -8.26 -3.58
C GLY A 197 17.21 -6.89 -3.88
N SER A 198 17.40 -6.54 -5.16
CA SER A 198 17.75 -5.18 -5.56
C SER A 198 16.53 -4.27 -5.48
N TRP A 199 16.65 -3.14 -4.83
CA TRP A 199 15.55 -2.21 -4.62
C TRP A 199 15.50 -1.10 -5.66
N PHE A 200 14.29 -0.75 -6.05
CA PHE A 200 13.99 0.28 -7.02
C PHE A 200 12.90 1.22 -6.50
N GLY A 201 13.02 2.49 -6.87
CA GLY A 201 12.03 3.53 -6.61
C GLY A 201 12.11 4.61 -7.66
N GLY A 202 11.41 5.70 -7.49
CA GLY A 202 11.44 6.82 -8.41
C GLY A 202 10.55 7.98 -7.97
N ASN A 203 10.56 9.04 -8.77
CA ASN A 203 9.68 10.19 -8.62
C ASN A 203 9.31 10.77 -9.99
N ASN A 204 8.64 11.92 -10.01
CA ASN A 204 8.21 12.56 -11.27
C ASN A 204 9.37 13.02 -12.18
N TYR A 205 10.56 13.21 -11.64
CA TYR A 205 11.75 13.65 -12.40
C TYR A 205 12.62 12.48 -12.83
N GLU A 206 12.78 11.50 -11.93
CA GLU A 206 13.58 10.30 -12.11
C GLU A 206 12.66 9.08 -11.97
N PRO A 207 12.18 8.54 -13.08
CA PRO A 207 11.16 7.49 -13.05
C PRO A 207 11.65 6.15 -12.52
N ALA A 208 12.96 5.93 -12.46
CA ALA A 208 13.54 4.71 -11.90
C ALA A 208 14.92 4.98 -11.28
N TRP A 209 15.04 4.66 -10.01
CA TRP A 209 16.31 4.56 -9.29
C TRP A 209 16.58 3.13 -8.88
N HIS A 210 17.84 2.73 -8.92
CA HIS A 210 18.34 1.52 -8.29
C HIS A 210 19.07 1.90 -6.99
N PHE A 211 18.75 1.25 -5.89
CA PHE A 211 19.38 1.46 -4.58
C PHE A 211 20.34 0.31 -4.25
N PRO A 212 21.57 0.30 -4.80
CA PRO A 212 22.50 -0.82 -4.65
C PRO A 212 23.15 -0.89 -3.27
N LEU A 213 23.07 0.21 -2.49
CA LEU A 213 23.74 0.34 -1.21
C LEU A 213 22.77 0.78 -0.13
N ALA A 214 22.98 0.28 1.08
CA ALA A 214 22.26 0.78 2.25
C ALA A 214 22.64 2.24 2.56
N SER A 215 21.73 3.01 3.17
CA SER A 215 21.93 4.45 3.49
C SER A 215 23.16 4.77 4.34
N ARG A 216 23.73 3.77 5.01
CA ARG A 216 24.93 3.92 5.84
C ARG A 216 26.26 3.99 5.06
N TYR A 217 26.23 3.82 3.76
CA TYR A 217 27.36 3.95 2.84
C TYR A 217 27.21 5.23 2.00
#